data_01fe004c143243a63be1e7b5d7da4ea7
#
_entry.id   01fe004c143243a63be1e7b5d7da4ea7
#
_cell.length_a   1.000
_cell.length_b   1.000
_cell.length_c   1.000
_cell.angle_alpha   90.00
_cell.angle_beta   90.00
_cell.angle_gamma   90.00
#
_symmetry.space_group_name_H-M   'P 1'
#
loop_
_entity.id
_entity.type
_entity.pdbx_description
1 polymer ?
#
loop_
_entity_poly.entity_id
_entity_poly.type
_entity_poly.pdbx_seq_one_letter_code
_entity_poly.pdbx_strand_id
1 'polypeptide(L)' 'MHIKVTELVGESSAGWKDAVQSAVTEASRNINEIVGVEVVNFTAHVENGRIVGYKANLKMAHKQ' A
#
# COMPACT_ATOMS: atom_id res chain seq x y z
N MET A 1 -0.76 -25.06 -3.05
CA MET A 1 -1.00 -23.72 -2.49
C MET A 1 -1.20 -22.73 -3.61
N HIS A 2 -2.17 -21.86 -3.47
CA HIS A 2 -2.43 -20.83 -4.45
C HIS A 2 -2.07 -19.46 -3.89
N ILE A 3 -1.51 -18.64 -4.75
CA ILE A 3 -1.22 -17.24 -4.41
C ILE A 3 -2.23 -16.38 -5.17
N LYS A 4 -2.86 -15.47 -4.45
CA LYS A 4 -3.80 -14.53 -5.02
C LYS A 4 -3.22 -13.12 -4.92
N VAL A 5 -3.57 -12.27 -5.88
CA VAL A 5 -3.10 -10.88 -5.89
C VAL A 5 -4.30 -9.95 -5.73
N THR A 6 -4.20 -9.04 -4.78
CA THR A 6 -5.23 -8.02 -4.55
C THR A 6 -4.58 -6.65 -4.69
N GLU A 7 -5.27 -5.73 -5.38
CA GLU A 7 -4.75 -4.37 -5.57
C GLU A 7 -5.28 -3.47 -4.47
N LEU A 8 -4.39 -2.65 -3.94
CA LEU A 8 -4.71 -1.74 -2.84
C LEU A 8 -4.02 -0.39 -3.04
N VAL A 9 -4.54 0.62 -2.35
CA VAL A 9 -3.92 1.94 -2.31
C VAL A 9 -3.65 2.27 -0.85
N GLY A 10 -2.39 2.61 -0.55
CA GLY A 10 -2.02 3.10 0.77
C GLY A 10 -1.81 4.59 0.74
N GLU A 11 -2.18 5.28 1.81
CA GLU A 11 -1.99 6.72 1.93
C GLU A 11 -1.41 7.04 3.30
N SER A 12 -0.61 8.13 3.34
CA SER A 12 0.01 8.58 4.57
C SER A 12 0.41 10.04 4.44
N SER A 13 0.38 10.76 5.55
CA SER A 13 0.95 12.11 5.60
C SER A 13 2.42 12.09 5.98
N ALA A 14 2.95 10.94 6.38
CA ALA A 14 4.32 10.80 6.88
C ALA A 14 5.34 10.43 5.83
N GLY A 15 4.96 9.59 4.84
CA GLY A 15 5.90 9.18 3.81
C GLY A 15 5.41 7.97 3.05
N TRP A 16 6.15 7.60 2.00
CA TRP A 16 5.75 6.47 1.14
C TRP A 16 5.88 5.12 1.85
N LYS A 17 6.93 4.95 2.64
CA LYS A 17 7.10 3.69 3.38
C LYS A 17 5.92 3.48 4.32
N ASP A 18 5.50 4.55 5.00
CA ASP A 18 4.36 4.49 5.90
C ASP A 18 3.06 4.23 5.13
N ALA A 19 2.94 4.80 3.91
CA ALA A 19 1.77 4.54 3.07
C ALA A 19 1.68 3.05 2.72
N VAL A 20 2.80 2.43 2.35
CA VAL A 20 2.83 1.01 2.05
C VAL A 20 2.50 0.19 3.30
N GLN A 21 3.15 0.50 4.41
CA GLN A 21 2.94 -0.24 5.66
C GLN A 21 1.49 -0.14 6.14
N SER A 22 0.88 1.05 6.03
CA SER A 22 -0.50 1.20 6.48
C SER A 22 -1.47 0.37 5.65
N ALA A 23 -1.21 0.25 4.33
CA ALA A 23 -2.04 -0.60 3.48
C ALA A 23 -1.89 -2.07 3.86
N VAL A 24 -0.67 -2.51 4.10
CA VAL A 24 -0.41 -3.90 4.52
C VAL A 24 -1.07 -4.19 5.87
N THR A 25 -0.95 -3.27 6.81
CA THR A 25 -1.54 -3.42 8.14
C THR A 25 -3.06 -3.53 8.05
N GLU A 26 -3.68 -2.65 7.28
CA GLU A 26 -5.14 -2.66 7.13
C GLU A 26 -5.61 -3.94 6.43
N ALA A 27 -4.93 -4.34 5.36
CA ALA A 27 -5.31 -5.53 4.61
C ALA A 27 -5.14 -6.81 5.43
N SER A 28 -4.16 -6.86 6.32
CA SER A 28 -3.91 -8.07 7.12
C SER A 28 -5.01 -8.36 8.12
N ARG A 29 -5.95 -7.43 8.32
CA ARG A 29 -7.12 -7.69 9.18
C ARG A 29 -8.11 -8.61 8.50
N ASN A 30 -8.15 -8.64 7.17
CA ASN A 30 -9.16 -9.38 6.41
C ASN A 30 -8.58 -10.39 5.44
N ILE A 31 -7.28 -10.31 5.17
CA ILE A 31 -6.61 -11.16 4.20
C ILE A 31 -5.70 -12.12 4.94
N ASN A 32 -5.75 -13.39 4.56
CA ASN A 32 -4.85 -14.38 5.13
C ASN A 32 -3.41 -14.03 4.75
N GLU A 33 -2.51 -14.78 5.22
CA GLU A 33 -1.08 -14.54 5.17
C GLU A 33 -0.61 -13.79 3.92
N ILE A 34 -0.20 -12.53 4.12
CA ILE A 34 0.38 -11.70 3.06
C ILE A 34 1.85 -12.09 2.96
N VAL A 35 2.30 -12.43 1.76
CA VAL A 35 3.66 -12.92 1.55
C VAL A 35 4.52 -11.95 0.76
N GLY A 36 3.93 -10.95 0.12
CA GLY A 36 4.69 -9.98 -0.60
C GLY A 36 3.84 -8.81 -1.07
N VAL A 37 4.51 -7.75 -1.43
CA VAL A 37 3.85 -6.57 -1.98
C VAL A 37 4.73 -6.00 -3.08
N GLU A 38 4.09 -5.62 -4.19
CA GLU A 38 4.76 -4.92 -5.28
C GLU A 38 4.21 -3.50 -5.29
N VAL A 39 5.09 -2.52 -5.31
CA VAL A 39 4.67 -1.13 -5.45
C VAL A 39 4.60 -0.81 -6.93
N VAL A 40 3.40 -0.55 -7.43
CA VAL A 40 3.19 -0.25 -8.84
C VAL A 40 3.68 1.15 -9.14
N ASN A 41 3.31 2.10 -8.29
CA ASN A 41 3.82 3.47 -8.39
C ASN A 41 3.62 4.22 -7.09
N PHE A 42 4.31 5.34 -6.99
CA PHE A 42 4.18 6.28 -5.88
C PHE A 42 3.69 7.61 -6.44
N THR A 43 2.81 8.27 -5.70
CA THR A 43 2.37 9.62 -6.04
C THR A 43 2.35 10.45 -4.77
N ALA A 44 2.27 11.77 -4.93
CA ALA A 44 2.20 12.67 -3.78
C ALA A 44 1.18 13.76 -4.07
N HIS A 45 0.50 14.20 -3.03
CA HIS A 45 -0.43 15.32 -3.11
C HIS A 45 0.30 16.58 -2.69
N VAL A 46 0.19 17.63 -3.49
CA VAL A 46 0.90 18.89 -3.27
C VAL A 46 -0.11 20.01 -3.06
N GLU A 47 0.09 20.82 -2.02
CA GLU A 47 -0.69 22.02 -1.77
C GLU A 47 0.27 23.15 -1.46
N ASN A 48 0.09 24.28 -2.14
CA ASN A 48 0.92 25.48 -1.94
C ASN A 48 2.42 25.18 -2.02
N GLY A 49 2.81 24.34 -3.00
CA GLY A 49 4.21 23.99 -3.23
C GLY A 49 4.80 23.02 -2.22
N ARG A 50 3.98 22.42 -1.37
CA ARG A 50 4.44 21.49 -0.34
C ARG A 50 3.75 20.13 -0.49
N ILE A 51 4.52 19.07 -0.27
CA ILE A 51 3.94 17.72 -0.26
C ILE A 51 3.20 17.55 1.06
N VAL A 52 1.91 17.27 0.97
CA VAL A 52 1.04 17.09 2.14
C VAL A 52 0.52 15.67 2.28
N GLY A 53 0.71 14.83 1.28
CA GLY A 53 0.28 13.44 1.37
C GLY A 53 1.05 12.57 0.41
N TYR A 54 1.15 11.28 0.76
CA TYR A 54 1.87 10.29 -0.01
C TYR A 54 0.92 9.14 -0.30
N LYS A 55 0.99 8.62 -1.52
CA LYS A 55 0.11 7.53 -1.94
C LYS A 55 0.94 6.46 -2.65
N ALA A 56 0.65 5.21 -2.35
CA ALA A 56 1.29 4.08 -3.02
C ALA A 56 0.21 3.16 -3.59
N ASN A 57 0.32 2.85 -4.88
CA ASN A 57 -0.55 1.85 -5.50
C ASN A 57 0.16 0.52 -5.45
N LEU A 58 -0.49 -0.49 -4.89
CA LEU A 58 0.14 -1.76 -4.56
C LEU A 58 -0.57 -2.94 -5.18
N LYS A 59 0.21 -3.98 -5.47
CA LYS A 59 -0.31 -5.32 -5.71
C LYS A 59 0.19 -6.20 -4.58
N MET A 60 -0.72 -6.81 -3.87
CA MET A 60 -0.40 -7.56 -2.67
C MET A 60 -0.60 -9.05 -2.93
N ALA A 61 0.44 -9.84 -2.72
CA ALA A 61 0.38 -11.29 -2.89
C ALA A 61 0.09 -11.93 -1.55
N HIS A 62 -0.86 -12.85 -1.52
CA HIS A 62 -1.24 -13.50 -0.27
C HIS A 62 -1.69 -14.93 -0.55
N LYS A 63 -1.65 -15.76 0.47
CA LYS A 63 -2.13 -17.14 0.37
C LYS A 63 -3.65 -17.12 0.35
N GLN A 64 -4.18 -18.02 -0.45
CA GLN A 64 -5.61 -18.14 -0.60
C GLN A 64 -6.20 -19.11 0.43
#